data_f3967e645643bfede7d25b9bd6c20d4f
#
_entry.id   f3967e645643bfede7d25b9bd6c20d4f
#
_cell.length_a   1.000
_cell.length_b   1.000
_cell.length_c   1.000
_cell.angle_alpha   90.00
_cell.angle_beta   90.00
_cell.angle_gamma   90.00
#
_symmetry.space_group_name_H-M   'P 1'
#
loop_
_entity.id
_entity.type
_entity.pdbx_description
1 polymer ?
#
loop_
_entity_poly.entity_id
_entity_poly.type
_entity_poly.pdbx_seq_one_letter_code
_entity_poly.pdbx_strand_id
1 'polypeptide(L)'
;MKKKRLLSLLLGGAVPFPVAAGGGQETVPTDQTAPPPAPYPASEPAPNEELKNQLIIGTVTQMESEFYDTSFSAAGTNYIMYDLIHGYDTVISTKEGAFEYDPTVVASHEEVDNEDGSRTYTVTINDGLVWSDGTPITAKDYVFAVLLQSSPEMAEIGYPSQTGYSLVGYDEFFNGTTENFAGVRLIDDMTYSVTVKASELPDHFDIAFGGIRPRPMHVIAPDADVVDSEAGASITGEFTSELLETTVNDPETGYRANPQVVCGPYLFDSFDVSAQEAVLKINPQYAGDYRGVKPTIETVIVRLVSSDTMMNELEAGNVDLLSQVSGGETVEAGLDLADEGVVNYSSYYRNGYGKIQFDCSQFPTDSANVRQAIAYCLDRNEFVRQYTGGYGAVAHSFYGLAQWEYQDSIDWINENLNTYEMNVESAIELLEADGWTLGEDGQPYSGEGVRYKEVDGQLRPLVIEWAASEDNPVADLLATMLPANMEAAGMQLNTTTMDFTTLYSSISHSSDKIYNMYNLGTGIPVQNNLWYFYSKDPVWMQAGYNANWIADDELDAAAWAMKSIPYDDNETWLNSWREFIKVWNEKLPDIPLYSDEYFDFYNPKVQNWEASDAIWPWSRAVLDASIG
;
A
#
# COMPACT_ATOMS: atom_id res chain seq x y z
N MET A 1 25.60 25.13 16.15
CA MET A 1 24.51 24.21 16.50
C MET A 1 24.37 23.26 15.33
N LYS A 2 24.80 22.05 15.46
CA LYS A 2 24.73 21.05 14.39
C LYS A 2 23.29 20.53 14.35
N LYS A 3 22.53 20.86 13.29
CA LYS A 3 21.24 20.22 12.98
C LYS A 3 21.55 18.75 12.66
N LYS A 4 21.02 17.83 13.48
CA LYS A 4 20.95 16.42 13.12
C LYS A 4 19.97 16.32 11.96
N ARG A 5 20.46 16.02 10.76
CA ARG A 5 19.62 15.59 9.64
C ARG A 5 19.06 14.21 10.03
N LEU A 6 17.74 14.11 10.19
CA LEU A 6 17.07 12.82 10.19
C LEU A 6 17.21 12.28 8.75
N LEU A 7 17.91 11.18 8.62
CA LEU A 7 17.91 10.37 7.41
C LEU A 7 16.59 9.59 7.42
N SER A 8 15.60 10.04 6.66
CA SER A 8 14.41 9.23 6.37
C SER A 8 14.76 8.30 5.22
N LEU A 9 15.12 7.07 5.54
CA LEU A 9 15.32 5.99 4.58
C LEU A 9 13.95 5.44 4.16
N LEU A 10 13.44 5.85 3.01
CA LEU A 10 12.29 5.23 2.35
C LEU A 10 12.80 4.51 1.10
N LEU A 11 12.74 3.21 1.07
CA LEU A 11 13.12 2.39 -0.09
C LEU A 11 11.96 2.25 -1.05
N GLY A 12 12.24 2.40 -2.33
CA GLY A 12 11.30 2.17 -3.41
C GLY A 12 10.98 0.68 -3.58
N GLY A 13 10.21 0.15 -2.69
CA GLY A 13 9.48 -1.11 -2.77
C GLY A 13 8.11 -0.83 -2.20
N ALA A 14 7.07 -1.44 -2.74
CA ALA A 14 5.71 -1.23 -2.27
C ALA A 14 5.66 -1.45 -0.76
N VAL A 15 5.64 -0.35 0.01
CA VAL A 15 5.34 -0.42 1.43
C VAL A 15 3.90 -0.92 1.51
N PRO A 16 3.56 -1.95 2.30
CA PRO A 16 2.18 -2.24 2.58
C PRO A 16 1.62 -1.07 3.39
N PHE A 17 1.04 -0.10 2.67
CA PHE A 17 0.33 0.98 3.33
C PHE A 17 -0.85 0.40 4.08
N PRO A 18 -1.09 0.79 5.33
CA PRO A 18 -2.35 0.49 5.97
C PRO A 18 -3.45 1.13 5.13
N VAL A 19 -4.27 0.31 4.51
CA VAL A 19 -5.52 0.79 3.91
C VAL A 19 -6.42 1.16 5.09
N ALA A 20 -6.80 2.42 5.19
CA ALA A 20 -7.79 2.82 6.18
C ALA A 20 -9.09 2.10 5.85
N ALA A 21 -9.47 1.13 6.67
CA ALA A 21 -10.79 0.55 6.63
C ALA A 21 -11.74 1.57 7.29
N GLY A 22 -12.47 2.29 6.46
CA GLY A 22 -13.48 3.26 6.91
C GLY A 22 -13.15 4.70 6.53
N GLY A 23 -14.03 5.31 5.74
CA GLY A 23 -13.92 6.71 5.35
C GLY A 23 -14.09 7.65 6.54
N GLY A 24 -13.02 8.33 6.92
CA GLY A 24 -13.09 9.44 7.84
C GLY A 24 -13.54 10.71 7.10
N GLN A 25 -14.71 11.25 7.43
CA GLN A 25 -15.05 12.63 7.10
C GLN A 25 -14.36 13.53 8.12
N GLU A 26 -13.56 14.49 7.66
CA GLU A 26 -13.18 15.62 8.50
C GLU A 26 -14.45 16.37 8.91
N THR A 27 -14.80 16.31 10.19
CA THR A 27 -15.84 17.18 10.74
C THR A 27 -15.25 18.57 10.95
N VAL A 28 -15.61 19.50 10.07
CA VAL A 28 -15.50 20.93 10.35
C VAL A 28 -16.32 21.22 11.63
N PRO A 29 -15.80 21.95 12.64
CA PRO A 29 -16.56 22.27 13.84
C PRO A 29 -17.85 23.00 13.47
N THR A 30 -18.98 22.33 13.60
CA THR A 30 -20.28 22.94 13.36
C THR A 30 -20.66 23.82 14.54
N ASP A 31 -20.80 25.10 14.30
CA ASP A 31 -21.49 26.02 15.20
C ASP A 31 -22.95 25.55 15.35
N GLN A 32 -23.34 25.13 16.56
CA GLN A 32 -24.65 24.53 16.89
C GLN A 32 -25.85 25.46 16.73
N THR A 33 -25.72 26.60 16.07
CA THR A 33 -26.78 27.61 15.92
C THR A 33 -27.30 27.78 14.49
N ALA A 34 -26.79 27.06 13.51
CA ALA A 34 -27.29 27.09 12.14
C ALA A 34 -28.36 26.02 11.91
N PRO A 35 -29.48 26.32 11.21
CA PRO A 35 -30.41 25.29 10.79
C PRO A 35 -29.75 24.35 9.79
N PRO A 36 -30.14 23.05 9.75
CA PRO A 36 -29.55 22.08 8.83
C PRO A 36 -29.67 22.60 7.39
N PRO A 37 -28.62 22.42 6.55
CA PRO A 37 -28.69 22.80 5.14
C PRO A 37 -29.88 22.09 4.48
N ALA A 38 -30.58 22.81 3.61
CA ALA A 38 -31.69 22.25 2.87
C ALA A 38 -31.17 21.08 2.01
N PRO A 39 -31.92 19.98 1.88
CA PRO A 39 -31.52 18.87 1.02
C PRO A 39 -31.26 19.40 -0.38
N TYR A 40 -30.13 18.98 -0.98
CA TYR A 40 -29.81 19.32 -2.37
C TYR A 40 -31.00 18.95 -3.24
N PRO A 41 -31.45 19.83 -4.15
CA PRO A 41 -32.53 19.48 -5.06
C PRO A 41 -32.08 18.31 -5.91
N ALA A 42 -32.87 17.22 -5.92
CA ALA A 42 -32.67 16.13 -6.83
C ALA A 42 -32.61 16.71 -8.25
N SER A 43 -31.50 16.52 -8.95
CA SER A 43 -31.38 16.90 -10.34
C SER A 43 -32.39 16.09 -11.13
N GLU A 44 -33.30 16.77 -11.87
CA GLU A 44 -34.18 16.09 -12.82
C GLU A 44 -33.32 15.34 -13.84
N PRO A 45 -33.63 14.08 -14.17
CA PRO A 45 -32.89 13.33 -15.18
C PRO A 45 -32.96 14.09 -16.52
N ALA A 46 -31.78 14.39 -17.07
CA ALA A 46 -31.66 15.04 -18.35
C ALA A 46 -32.30 14.15 -19.44
N PRO A 47 -33.03 14.72 -20.42
CA PRO A 47 -33.66 13.94 -21.46
C PRO A 47 -32.62 13.34 -22.40
N ASN A 48 -32.66 12.00 -22.55
CA ASN A 48 -32.06 11.15 -23.59
C ASN A 48 -30.86 11.78 -24.34
N GLU A 49 -29.73 11.96 -23.64
CA GLU A 49 -28.45 12.14 -24.32
C GLU A 49 -27.95 10.74 -24.75
N GLU A 50 -27.41 10.65 -25.97
CA GLU A 50 -26.65 9.49 -26.43
C GLU A 50 -25.72 9.06 -25.33
N LEU A 51 -25.67 7.74 -25.00
CA LEU A 51 -24.82 7.17 -23.98
C LEU A 51 -23.40 7.73 -24.17
N LYS A 52 -22.97 8.60 -23.29
CA LYS A 52 -21.60 9.09 -23.31
C LYS A 52 -20.69 7.90 -23.03
N ASN A 53 -19.65 7.74 -23.84
CA ASN A 53 -18.62 6.72 -23.62
C ASN A 53 -17.74 7.12 -22.42
N GLN A 54 -18.35 7.06 -21.22
CA GLN A 54 -17.73 7.44 -19.96
C GLN A 54 -18.04 6.42 -18.86
N LEU A 55 -17.09 6.29 -17.94
CA LEU A 55 -17.21 5.48 -16.73
C LEU A 55 -17.00 6.39 -15.50
N ILE A 56 -17.99 6.45 -14.61
CA ILE A 56 -17.90 7.17 -13.34
C ILE A 56 -17.68 6.16 -12.23
N ILE A 57 -16.50 6.22 -11.60
CA ILE A 57 -16.10 5.34 -10.52
C ILE A 57 -16.27 6.08 -9.19
N GLY A 58 -17.08 5.52 -8.29
CA GLY A 58 -17.23 6.01 -6.92
C GLY A 58 -16.14 5.42 -6.02
N THR A 59 -15.49 6.27 -5.25
CA THR A 59 -14.53 5.89 -4.19
C THR A 59 -14.93 6.50 -2.86
N VAL A 60 -14.68 5.80 -1.75
CA VAL A 60 -14.92 6.31 -0.38
C VAL A 60 -13.66 6.93 0.23
N THR A 61 -12.52 6.85 -0.45
CA THR A 61 -11.26 7.43 0.01
C THR A 61 -11.00 8.77 -0.67
N GLN A 62 -10.72 9.80 0.11
CA GLN A 62 -10.37 11.11 -0.41
C GLN A 62 -9.13 11.05 -1.30
N MET A 63 -9.12 11.91 -2.32
CA MET A 63 -8.00 12.10 -3.23
C MET A 63 -7.19 13.33 -2.85
N GLU A 64 -5.92 13.30 -3.16
CA GLU A 64 -5.00 14.43 -2.99
C GLU A 64 -4.57 14.98 -4.35
N SER A 65 -4.08 16.24 -4.39
CA SER A 65 -3.46 16.81 -5.59
C SER A 65 -2.07 16.22 -5.82
N GLU A 66 -2.02 14.90 -5.96
CA GLU A 66 -0.81 14.12 -6.09
C GLU A 66 -0.97 13.08 -7.20
N PHE A 67 -0.28 13.29 -8.32
CA PHE A 67 -0.38 12.45 -9.51
C PHE A 67 0.99 12.10 -10.10
N TYR A 68 2.08 12.32 -9.34
CA TYR A 68 3.44 11.98 -9.77
C TYR A 68 3.76 10.50 -9.54
N ASP A 69 3.75 10.07 -8.30
CA ASP A 69 3.86 8.67 -7.88
C ASP A 69 3.54 8.49 -6.38
N THR A 70 3.61 7.24 -5.92
CA THR A 70 3.26 6.83 -4.56
C THR A 70 4.19 7.37 -3.48
N SER A 71 5.36 7.89 -3.84
CA SER A 71 6.39 8.29 -2.88
C SER A 71 6.10 9.65 -2.24
N PHE A 72 5.26 10.48 -2.87
CA PHE A 72 4.80 11.74 -2.30
C PHE A 72 3.51 11.62 -1.50
N SER A 73 2.63 10.65 -1.82
CA SER A 73 1.32 10.49 -1.20
C SER A 73 1.02 9.04 -0.91
N ALA A 74 0.26 8.82 0.18
CA ALA A 74 -0.26 7.53 0.59
C ALA A 74 -1.77 7.37 0.32
N ALA A 75 -2.42 8.30 -0.38
CA ALA A 75 -3.86 8.23 -0.67
C ALA A 75 -4.16 7.03 -1.59
N GLY A 76 -4.95 6.07 -1.10
CA GLY A 76 -5.20 4.80 -1.79
C GLY A 76 -5.81 4.97 -3.18
N THR A 77 -6.74 5.92 -3.36
CA THR A 77 -7.36 6.18 -4.66
C THR A 77 -6.36 6.77 -5.66
N ASN A 78 -5.48 7.69 -5.24
CA ASN A 78 -4.42 8.21 -6.09
C ASN A 78 -3.47 7.10 -6.52
N TYR A 79 -3.07 6.24 -5.59
CA TYR A 79 -2.20 5.09 -5.85
C TYR A 79 -2.71 4.22 -7.02
N ILE A 80 -4.00 3.90 -7.02
CA ILE A 80 -4.59 3.09 -8.09
C ILE A 80 -4.66 3.87 -9.41
N MET A 81 -4.92 5.18 -9.39
CA MET A 81 -5.00 6.02 -10.59
C MET A 81 -3.67 6.18 -11.33
N TYR A 82 -2.51 6.02 -10.67
CA TYR A 82 -1.21 6.18 -11.32
C TYR A 82 -1.05 5.28 -12.56
N ASP A 83 -1.55 4.06 -12.51
CA ASP A 83 -1.49 3.13 -13.65
C ASP A 83 -2.34 3.57 -14.86
N LEU A 84 -3.29 4.50 -14.66
CA LEU A 84 -4.04 5.10 -15.77
C LEU A 84 -3.28 6.25 -16.44
N ILE A 85 -2.45 6.98 -15.70
CA ILE A 85 -1.76 8.18 -16.15
C ILE A 85 -0.33 7.85 -16.62
N HIS A 86 0.35 6.99 -15.89
CA HIS A 86 1.72 6.57 -16.16
C HIS A 86 1.75 5.13 -16.69
N GLY A 87 2.79 4.80 -17.45
CA GLY A 87 2.92 3.48 -18.04
C GLY A 87 4.32 3.26 -18.60
N TYR A 88 4.43 2.24 -19.43
CA TYR A 88 5.67 1.82 -20.07
C TYR A 88 6.78 1.47 -19.09
N ASP A 89 6.40 0.88 -17.95
CA ASP A 89 7.36 0.18 -17.08
C ASP A 89 8.04 -0.94 -17.87
N THR A 90 9.34 -1.08 -17.69
CA THR A 90 10.08 -2.14 -18.38
C THR A 90 9.83 -3.53 -17.82
N VAL A 91 9.44 -3.63 -16.55
CA VAL A 91 8.95 -4.85 -15.89
C VAL A 91 7.56 -4.60 -15.37
N ILE A 92 6.65 -5.53 -15.60
CA ILE A 92 5.25 -5.44 -15.18
C ILE A 92 4.82 -6.68 -14.42
N SER A 93 3.75 -6.56 -13.63
CA SER A 93 2.98 -7.70 -13.14
C SER A 93 1.89 -8.04 -14.15
N THR A 94 1.84 -9.28 -14.61
CA THR A 94 0.80 -9.77 -15.52
C THR A 94 -0.54 -9.95 -14.80
N LYS A 95 -1.61 -10.19 -15.54
CA LYS A 95 -2.95 -10.49 -14.99
C LYS A 95 -2.97 -11.76 -14.13
N GLU A 96 -2.01 -12.66 -14.38
CA GLU A 96 -1.79 -13.89 -13.62
C GLU A 96 -0.87 -13.70 -12.39
N GLY A 97 -0.31 -12.50 -12.20
CA GLY A 97 0.56 -12.15 -11.08
C GLY A 97 2.04 -12.46 -11.28
N ALA A 98 2.46 -12.89 -12.48
CA ALA A 98 3.86 -13.08 -12.78
C ALA A 98 4.56 -11.75 -13.10
N PHE A 99 5.84 -11.61 -12.73
CA PHE A 99 6.68 -10.49 -13.16
C PHE A 99 7.38 -10.83 -14.48
N GLU A 100 7.24 -9.96 -15.47
CA GLU A 100 7.81 -10.14 -16.81
C GLU A 100 8.28 -8.81 -17.38
N TYR A 101 9.26 -8.85 -18.29
CA TYR A 101 9.56 -7.69 -19.11
C TYR A 101 8.40 -7.40 -20.06
N ASP A 102 7.93 -6.15 -20.09
CA ASP A 102 6.80 -5.76 -20.95
C ASP A 102 7.20 -5.80 -22.43
N PRO A 103 6.65 -6.71 -23.25
CA PRO A 103 7.00 -6.83 -24.66
C PRO A 103 6.56 -5.63 -25.50
N THR A 104 5.64 -4.79 -25.00
CA THR A 104 5.29 -3.52 -25.64
C THR A 104 6.41 -2.51 -25.50
N VAL A 105 7.17 -2.58 -24.41
CA VAL A 105 8.22 -1.62 -24.05
C VAL A 105 9.61 -2.16 -24.38
N VAL A 106 9.89 -3.42 -24.09
CA VAL A 106 11.22 -4.01 -24.14
C VAL A 106 11.42 -4.83 -25.41
N ALA A 107 12.34 -4.40 -26.24
CA ALA A 107 12.77 -5.13 -27.45
C ALA A 107 13.69 -6.30 -27.11
N SER A 108 14.60 -6.10 -26.16
CA SER A 108 15.48 -7.12 -25.62
C SER A 108 16.04 -6.73 -24.26
N HIS A 109 16.40 -7.71 -23.48
CA HIS A 109 17.08 -7.54 -22.20
C HIS A 109 18.22 -8.56 -22.06
N GLU A 110 19.20 -8.23 -21.22
CA GLU A 110 20.31 -9.11 -20.85
C GLU A 110 20.66 -8.89 -19.38
N GLU A 111 20.94 -9.97 -18.67
CA GLU A 111 21.36 -9.97 -17.27
C GLU A 111 22.73 -10.61 -17.16
N VAL A 112 23.68 -9.90 -16.55
CA VAL A 112 25.08 -10.36 -16.44
C VAL A 112 25.53 -10.30 -14.98
N ASP A 113 25.90 -11.46 -14.43
CA ASP A 113 26.57 -11.53 -13.13
C ASP A 113 28.03 -11.10 -13.29
N ASN A 114 28.43 -10.07 -12.53
CA ASN A 114 29.78 -9.53 -12.57
C ASN A 114 30.72 -10.28 -11.59
N GLU A 115 32.04 -10.18 -11.82
CA GLU A 115 33.05 -10.86 -11.00
C GLU A 115 33.04 -10.41 -9.52
N ASP A 116 32.53 -9.21 -9.21
CA ASP A 116 32.41 -8.65 -7.86
C ASP A 116 31.12 -9.05 -7.15
N GLY A 117 30.27 -9.86 -7.80
CA GLY A 117 28.97 -10.31 -7.28
C GLY A 117 27.82 -9.36 -7.56
N SER A 118 28.06 -8.20 -8.14
CA SER A 118 26.99 -7.32 -8.65
C SER A 118 26.35 -7.91 -9.91
N ARG A 119 25.15 -7.42 -10.29
CA ARG A 119 24.48 -7.85 -11.53
C ARG A 119 24.08 -6.63 -12.36
N THR A 120 24.36 -6.72 -13.67
CA THR A 120 23.98 -5.67 -14.62
C THR A 120 22.78 -6.12 -15.42
N TYR A 121 21.73 -5.30 -15.42
CA TYR A 121 20.53 -5.43 -16.23
C TYR A 121 20.64 -4.44 -17.39
N THR A 122 20.72 -4.96 -18.60
CA THR A 122 20.74 -4.14 -19.83
C THR A 122 19.41 -4.27 -20.51
N VAL A 123 18.76 -3.16 -20.83
CA VAL A 123 17.44 -3.11 -21.46
C VAL A 123 17.51 -2.28 -22.73
N THR A 124 17.01 -2.83 -23.83
CA THR A 124 16.77 -2.10 -25.09
C THR A 124 15.26 -1.92 -25.24
N ILE A 125 14.80 -0.69 -25.36
CA ILE A 125 13.38 -0.36 -25.51
C ILE A 125 12.93 -0.42 -26.98
N ASN A 126 11.64 -0.64 -27.22
CA ASN A 126 11.04 -0.66 -28.54
C ASN A 126 10.99 0.75 -29.16
N ASP A 127 11.24 0.82 -30.46
CA ASP A 127 11.01 2.03 -31.25
C ASP A 127 9.52 2.42 -31.30
N GLY A 128 9.25 3.71 -31.36
CA GLY A 128 7.93 4.25 -31.66
C GLY A 128 7.05 4.50 -30.44
N LEU A 129 7.53 4.28 -29.23
CA LEU A 129 6.86 4.75 -28.02
C LEU A 129 6.96 6.28 -27.95
N VAL A 130 5.86 6.94 -27.59
CA VAL A 130 5.79 8.40 -27.50
C VAL A 130 5.05 8.84 -26.24
N TRP A 131 5.43 10.00 -25.74
CA TRP A 131 4.65 10.75 -24.75
C TRP A 131 3.33 11.25 -25.36
N SER A 132 2.40 11.66 -24.52
CA SER A 132 1.08 12.15 -24.97
C SER A 132 1.13 13.38 -25.87
N ASP A 133 2.20 14.16 -25.81
CA ASP A 133 2.46 15.31 -26.70
C ASP A 133 3.14 14.91 -28.03
N GLY A 134 3.41 13.62 -28.23
CA GLY A 134 4.06 13.08 -29.42
C GLY A 134 5.59 13.08 -29.39
N THR A 135 6.21 13.55 -28.32
CA THR A 135 7.68 13.45 -28.13
C THR A 135 8.09 11.99 -28.01
N PRO A 136 9.13 11.52 -28.76
CA PRO A 136 9.60 10.14 -28.63
C PRO A 136 10.09 9.82 -27.21
N ILE A 137 9.75 8.64 -26.72
CA ILE A 137 10.33 8.05 -25.51
C ILE A 137 11.60 7.31 -25.91
N THR A 138 12.69 7.59 -25.22
CA THR A 138 14.02 7.03 -25.46
C THR A 138 14.63 6.48 -24.17
N ALA A 139 15.76 5.79 -24.27
CA ALA A 139 16.50 5.33 -23.10
C ALA A 139 16.90 6.48 -22.16
N LYS A 140 16.99 7.72 -22.66
CA LYS A 140 17.24 8.91 -21.83
C LYS A 140 16.15 9.14 -20.79
N ASP A 141 14.88 8.91 -21.14
CA ASP A 141 13.74 9.12 -20.22
C ASP A 141 13.75 8.10 -19.06
N TYR A 142 14.23 6.88 -19.30
CA TYR A 142 14.43 5.86 -18.29
C TYR A 142 15.63 6.15 -17.40
N VAL A 143 16.77 6.50 -17.99
CA VAL A 143 17.96 6.90 -17.24
C VAL A 143 17.68 8.17 -16.43
N PHE A 144 17.03 9.16 -17.03
CA PHE A 144 16.59 10.38 -16.35
C PHE A 144 15.72 10.06 -15.13
N ALA A 145 14.77 9.13 -15.26
CA ALA A 145 13.91 8.73 -14.16
C ALA A 145 14.70 8.21 -12.95
N VAL A 146 15.71 7.35 -13.18
CA VAL A 146 16.57 6.83 -12.10
C VAL A 146 17.41 7.94 -11.48
N LEU A 147 18.05 8.79 -12.31
CA LEU A 147 18.87 9.90 -11.84
C LEU A 147 18.03 10.91 -11.05
N LEU A 148 16.89 11.35 -11.60
CA LEU A 148 15.97 12.29 -10.97
C LEU A 148 15.51 11.78 -9.60
N GLN A 149 14.96 10.56 -9.57
CA GLN A 149 14.35 9.96 -8.37
C GLN A 149 15.39 9.41 -7.37
N SER A 150 16.67 9.59 -7.65
CA SER A 150 17.79 9.28 -6.75
C SER A 150 18.62 10.52 -6.39
N SER A 151 18.24 11.70 -6.91
CA SER A 151 19.04 12.92 -6.77
C SER A 151 18.85 13.62 -5.42
N PRO A 152 19.87 14.34 -4.92
CA PRO A 152 19.72 15.20 -3.77
C PRO A 152 18.75 16.36 -4.02
N GLU A 153 18.62 16.86 -5.26
CA GLU A 153 17.72 17.94 -5.66
C GLU A 153 16.25 17.55 -5.46
N MET A 154 15.88 16.30 -5.82
CA MET A 154 14.53 15.78 -5.52
C MET A 154 14.31 15.61 -4.02
N ALA A 155 15.35 15.19 -3.27
CA ALA A 155 15.24 15.07 -1.81
C ALA A 155 15.02 16.45 -1.13
N GLU A 156 15.59 17.52 -1.68
CA GLU A 156 15.40 18.88 -1.17
C GLU A 156 13.95 19.37 -1.31
N ILE A 157 13.21 18.90 -2.33
CA ILE A 157 11.79 19.21 -2.54
C ILE A 157 10.84 18.21 -1.87
N GLY A 158 11.36 17.30 -1.04
CA GLY A 158 10.56 16.39 -0.22
C GLY A 158 10.33 15.00 -0.80
N TYR A 159 10.94 14.66 -1.94
CA TYR A 159 10.91 13.29 -2.47
C TYR A 159 11.90 12.39 -1.72
N PRO A 160 11.58 11.11 -1.44
CA PRO A 160 12.50 10.22 -0.71
C PRO A 160 13.83 9.97 -1.42
N SER A 161 13.86 10.06 -2.76
CA SER A 161 15.05 9.93 -3.62
C SER A 161 15.81 8.60 -3.51
N GLN A 162 15.09 7.50 -3.32
CA GLN A 162 15.68 6.19 -3.08
C GLN A 162 15.51 5.18 -4.21
N THR A 163 15.01 5.60 -5.37
CA THR A 163 14.76 4.70 -6.51
C THR A 163 16.00 3.88 -6.88
N GLY A 164 17.18 4.49 -6.85
CA GLY A 164 18.45 3.83 -7.14
C GLY A 164 19.19 3.23 -5.95
N TYR A 165 18.57 3.13 -4.76
CA TYR A 165 19.26 2.67 -3.54
C TYR A 165 20.01 1.35 -3.71
N SER A 166 19.44 0.39 -4.42
CA SER A 166 20.05 -0.91 -4.66
C SER A 166 21.18 -0.88 -5.71
N LEU A 167 21.40 0.24 -6.39
CA LEU A 167 22.37 0.36 -7.48
C LEU A 167 23.75 0.76 -6.99
N VAL A 168 24.77 0.31 -7.71
CA VAL A 168 26.17 0.63 -7.44
C VAL A 168 26.40 2.15 -7.55
N GLY A 169 27.00 2.75 -6.53
CA GLY A 169 27.34 4.18 -6.52
C GLY A 169 26.21 5.11 -6.08
N TYR A 170 25.07 4.56 -5.59
CA TYR A 170 23.96 5.36 -5.10
C TYR A 170 24.37 6.32 -3.97
N ASP A 171 25.10 5.84 -2.97
CA ASP A 171 25.45 6.66 -1.80
C ASP A 171 26.28 7.88 -2.18
N GLU A 172 27.22 7.73 -3.10
CA GLU A 172 28.07 8.82 -3.60
C GLU A 172 27.26 9.83 -4.42
N PHE A 173 26.34 9.34 -5.26
CA PHE A 173 25.46 10.17 -6.07
C PHE A 173 24.46 10.95 -5.20
N PHE A 174 23.70 10.25 -4.36
CA PHE A 174 22.68 10.85 -3.49
C PHE A 174 23.26 11.86 -2.49
N ASN A 175 24.48 11.62 -1.98
CA ASN A 175 25.14 12.56 -1.08
C ASN A 175 25.83 13.73 -1.82
N GLY A 176 25.72 13.82 -3.15
CA GLY A 176 26.36 14.86 -3.97
C GLY A 176 27.88 14.79 -3.98
N THR A 177 28.48 13.63 -3.66
CA THR A 177 29.94 13.43 -3.70
C THR A 177 30.43 13.33 -5.14
N THR A 178 29.58 12.87 -6.05
CA THR A 178 29.80 12.80 -7.50
C THR A 178 28.51 13.17 -8.24
N GLU A 179 28.66 13.76 -9.42
CA GLU A 179 27.56 14.03 -10.34
C GLU A 179 27.20 12.80 -11.20
N ASN A 180 28.08 11.77 -11.21
CA ASN A 180 27.89 10.57 -12.01
C ASN A 180 27.36 9.44 -11.14
N PHE A 181 26.31 8.76 -11.63
CA PHE A 181 25.75 7.58 -10.98
C PHE A 181 26.37 6.31 -11.58
N ALA A 182 27.37 5.75 -10.91
CA ALA A 182 28.23 4.68 -11.46
C ALA A 182 27.47 3.44 -11.93
N GLY A 183 26.38 3.06 -11.22
CA GLY A 183 25.55 1.91 -11.55
C GLY A 183 24.50 2.15 -12.63
N VAL A 184 24.48 3.33 -13.27
CA VAL A 184 23.49 3.69 -14.29
C VAL A 184 24.21 4.12 -15.55
N ARG A 185 23.84 3.57 -16.71
CA ARG A 185 24.51 3.85 -18.00
C ARG A 185 23.49 4.12 -19.09
N LEU A 186 23.76 5.12 -19.90
CA LEU A 186 23.09 5.35 -21.18
C LEU A 186 24.00 4.82 -22.29
N ILE A 187 23.67 3.69 -22.88
CA ILE A 187 24.51 3.01 -23.88
C ILE A 187 24.32 3.63 -25.26
N ASP A 188 23.05 3.84 -25.64
CA ASP A 188 22.65 4.55 -26.86
C ASP A 188 21.22 5.11 -26.68
N ASP A 189 20.62 5.66 -27.74
CA ASP A 189 19.30 6.30 -27.68
C ASP A 189 18.17 5.32 -27.25
N MET A 190 18.36 4.01 -27.41
CA MET A 190 17.33 3.00 -27.10
C MET A 190 17.79 2.00 -26.04
N THR A 191 19.04 2.05 -25.59
CA THR A 191 19.63 1.06 -24.69
C THR A 191 20.24 1.72 -23.45
N TYR A 192 19.89 1.23 -22.30
CA TYR A 192 20.49 1.62 -21.03
C TYR A 192 20.82 0.38 -20.17
N SER A 193 21.59 0.57 -19.12
CA SER A 193 21.76 -0.48 -18.11
C SER A 193 21.78 0.09 -16.69
N VAL A 194 21.39 -0.79 -15.74
CA VAL A 194 21.54 -0.55 -14.32
C VAL A 194 22.30 -1.71 -13.69
N THR A 195 23.18 -1.42 -12.72
CA THR A 195 24.00 -2.41 -12.01
C THR A 195 23.63 -2.43 -10.54
N VAL A 196 23.12 -3.57 -10.09
CA VAL A 196 22.67 -3.82 -8.71
C VAL A 196 23.85 -4.24 -7.85
N LYS A 197 23.93 -3.71 -6.62
CA LYS A 197 24.98 -4.04 -5.63
C LYS A 197 24.98 -5.54 -5.30
N ALA A 198 26.15 -6.13 -5.09
CA ALA A 198 26.29 -7.51 -4.61
C ALA A 198 25.58 -7.77 -3.26
N SER A 199 25.43 -6.74 -2.41
CA SER A 199 24.73 -6.85 -1.13
C SER A 199 23.22 -7.06 -1.26
N GLU A 200 22.64 -6.66 -2.39
CA GLU A 200 21.21 -6.81 -2.67
C GLU A 200 20.87 -8.15 -3.30
N LEU A 201 21.87 -8.91 -3.71
CA LEU A 201 21.72 -10.19 -4.38
C LEU A 201 22.19 -11.37 -3.47
N PRO A 202 21.60 -12.55 -3.63
CA PRO A 202 20.43 -12.86 -4.45
C PRO A 202 19.13 -12.23 -3.88
N ASP A 203 18.14 -12.02 -4.73
CA ASP A 203 16.80 -11.55 -4.35
C ASP A 203 15.74 -12.34 -5.11
N HIS A 204 14.65 -12.75 -4.44
CA HIS A 204 13.55 -13.50 -5.06
C HIS A 204 12.90 -12.73 -6.21
N PHE A 205 12.75 -11.42 -6.03
CA PHE A 205 12.17 -10.52 -7.04
C PHE A 205 13.25 -9.79 -7.84
N ASP A 206 14.38 -10.42 -8.14
CA ASP A 206 15.53 -9.76 -8.79
C ASP A 206 15.22 -9.15 -10.16
N ILE A 207 14.25 -9.69 -10.91
CA ILE A 207 13.76 -9.10 -12.16
C ILE A 207 13.25 -7.66 -11.95
N ALA A 208 12.70 -7.34 -10.78
CA ALA A 208 12.18 -6.01 -10.47
C ALA A 208 13.26 -4.92 -10.47
N PHE A 209 14.54 -5.28 -10.30
CA PHE A 209 15.64 -4.33 -10.43
C PHE A 209 15.80 -3.79 -11.87
N GLY A 210 15.30 -4.52 -12.87
CA GLY A 210 15.21 -4.06 -14.25
C GLY A 210 13.96 -3.21 -14.52
N GLY A 211 13.06 -3.08 -13.55
CA GLY A 211 11.78 -2.36 -13.66
C GLY A 211 11.95 -0.85 -13.47
N ILE A 212 11.88 -0.09 -14.56
CA ILE A 212 11.97 1.36 -14.55
C ILE A 212 10.79 1.94 -15.32
N ARG A 213 10.14 2.95 -14.73
CA ARG A 213 9.10 3.78 -15.36
C ARG A 213 9.73 5.07 -15.88
N PRO A 214 9.55 5.45 -17.15
CA PRO A 214 10.17 6.65 -17.71
C PRO A 214 9.56 7.92 -17.11
N ARG A 215 10.33 9.01 -17.15
CA ARG A 215 9.89 10.35 -16.77
C ARG A 215 10.14 11.35 -17.90
N PRO A 216 9.19 12.28 -18.18
CA PRO A 216 9.31 13.20 -19.31
C PRO A 216 10.37 14.30 -19.01
N MET A 217 11.63 14.01 -19.34
CA MET A 217 12.74 14.93 -19.08
C MET A 217 12.49 16.31 -19.70
N HIS A 218 11.95 16.38 -20.91
CA HIS A 218 11.65 17.62 -21.62
C HIS A 218 10.60 18.52 -20.95
N VAL A 219 9.86 17.98 -19.97
CA VAL A 219 8.88 18.73 -19.16
C VAL A 219 9.45 19.08 -17.78
N ILE A 220 10.08 18.10 -17.13
CA ILE A 220 10.58 18.24 -15.75
C ILE A 220 11.86 19.07 -15.70
N ALA A 221 12.77 18.86 -16.66
CA ALA A 221 14.05 19.56 -16.75
C ALA A 221 14.34 19.92 -18.23
N PRO A 222 13.63 20.91 -18.81
CA PRO A 222 13.63 21.16 -20.26
C PRO A 222 14.97 21.61 -20.83
N ASP A 223 15.83 22.22 -20.02
CA ASP A 223 17.17 22.68 -20.40
C ASP A 223 18.30 21.73 -19.91
N ALA A 224 17.91 20.53 -19.44
CA ALA A 224 18.84 19.48 -19.05
C ALA A 224 19.02 18.43 -20.16
N ASP A 225 20.11 17.65 -20.07
CA ASP A 225 20.35 16.47 -20.88
C ASP A 225 20.99 15.37 -20.03
N VAL A 226 20.74 14.11 -20.40
CA VAL A 226 21.41 12.95 -19.84
C VAL A 226 22.62 12.60 -20.70
N VAL A 227 23.77 12.50 -20.06
CA VAL A 227 25.04 12.11 -20.69
C VAL A 227 25.65 10.91 -19.97
N ASP A 228 26.40 10.10 -20.71
CA ASP A 228 27.12 8.95 -20.17
C ASP A 228 28.63 9.16 -20.24
N SER A 229 29.35 8.60 -19.27
CA SER A 229 30.80 8.61 -19.19
C SER A 229 31.33 7.30 -18.60
N GLU A 230 32.64 7.10 -18.57
CA GLU A 230 33.23 5.94 -17.89
C GLU A 230 32.87 5.89 -16.39
N ALA A 231 32.51 7.03 -15.78
CA ALA A 231 32.14 7.15 -14.37
C ALA A 231 30.64 6.88 -14.11
N GLY A 232 29.82 6.71 -15.15
CA GLY A 232 28.38 6.55 -15.05
C GLY A 232 27.59 7.64 -15.78
N ALA A 233 26.27 7.53 -15.76
CA ALA A 233 25.37 8.54 -16.28
C ALA A 233 25.25 9.75 -15.34
N SER A 234 24.98 10.93 -15.90
CA SER A 234 24.75 12.18 -15.14
C SER A 234 23.76 13.08 -15.86
N ILE A 235 23.16 14.01 -15.13
CA ILE A 235 22.35 15.09 -15.68
C ILE A 235 23.24 16.31 -15.89
N THR A 236 23.16 16.90 -17.07
CA THR A 236 23.88 18.15 -17.44
C THR A 236 22.89 19.23 -17.83
N GLY A 237 23.30 20.50 -17.80
CA GLY A 237 22.41 21.63 -18.07
C GLY A 237 21.76 22.16 -16.78
N GLU A 238 20.57 22.74 -16.89
CA GLU A 238 19.88 23.31 -15.73
C GLU A 238 19.11 22.21 -14.98
N PHE A 239 19.64 21.80 -13.83
CA PHE A 239 19.02 20.81 -12.95
C PHE A 239 19.30 21.21 -11.49
N THR A 240 18.32 21.84 -10.86
CA THR A 240 18.41 22.36 -9.49
C THR A 240 17.12 22.14 -8.72
N SER A 241 17.19 22.16 -7.40
CA SER A 241 15.98 22.06 -6.55
C SER A 241 14.99 23.21 -6.79
N GLU A 242 15.48 24.42 -7.12
CA GLU A 242 14.60 25.56 -7.46
C GLU A 242 13.84 25.32 -8.76
N LEU A 243 14.46 24.69 -9.75
CA LEU A 243 13.78 24.28 -10.98
C LEU A 243 12.70 23.25 -10.64
N LEU A 244 13.03 22.21 -9.87
CA LEU A 244 12.13 21.14 -9.50
C LEU A 244 10.98 21.62 -8.59
N GLU A 245 11.20 22.61 -7.71
CA GLU A 245 10.10 23.27 -6.99
C GLU A 245 9.09 23.89 -7.94
N THR A 246 9.52 24.40 -9.09
CA THR A 246 8.62 25.00 -10.09
C THR A 246 8.01 23.95 -11.01
N THR A 247 8.80 23.02 -11.53
CA THR A 247 8.34 22.07 -12.57
C THR A 247 7.65 20.84 -11.99
N VAL A 248 7.98 20.45 -10.76
CA VAL A 248 7.41 19.28 -10.10
C VAL A 248 6.45 19.66 -8.98
N ASN A 249 6.85 20.54 -8.06
CA ASN A 249 6.20 20.73 -6.77
C ASN A 249 5.21 21.92 -6.71
N ASP A 250 5.20 22.79 -7.75
CA ASP A 250 4.23 23.90 -7.79
C ASP A 250 2.79 23.34 -7.74
N PRO A 251 1.94 23.83 -6.79
CA PRO A 251 0.63 23.23 -6.55
C PRO A 251 -0.39 23.44 -7.67
N GLU A 252 -0.14 24.36 -8.61
CA GLU A 252 -1.06 24.67 -9.71
C GLU A 252 -0.55 24.12 -11.05
N THR A 253 0.75 24.19 -11.30
CA THR A 253 1.34 23.90 -12.61
C THR A 253 2.40 22.80 -12.58
N GLY A 254 2.86 22.40 -11.39
CA GLY A 254 3.87 21.37 -11.24
C GLY A 254 3.36 19.99 -11.66
N TYR A 255 4.27 19.19 -12.15
CA TYR A 255 3.98 17.85 -12.68
C TYR A 255 3.32 16.92 -11.64
N ARG A 256 3.58 17.16 -10.37
CA ARG A 256 2.99 16.45 -9.25
C ARG A 256 1.46 16.66 -9.16
N ALA A 257 1.02 17.92 -9.22
CA ALA A 257 -0.40 18.26 -9.13
C ALA A 257 -1.10 18.19 -10.49
N ASN A 258 -0.36 18.37 -11.58
CA ASN A 258 -0.92 18.54 -12.92
C ASN A 258 -0.01 17.91 -14.00
N PRO A 259 0.04 16.58 -14.13
CA PRO A 259 0.89 15.88 -15.11
C PRO A 259 0.32 16.04 -16.53
N GLN A 260 0.73 17.08 -17.26
CA GLN A 260 0.23 17.40 -18.58
C GLN A 260 0.77 16.48 -19.69
N VAL A 261 1.95 15.92 -19.53
CA VAL A 261 2.59 15.02 -20.50
C VAL A 261 2.82 13.68 -19.83
N VAL A 262 2.10 12.67 -20.29
CA VAL A 262 2.05 11.33 -19.68
C VAL A 262 2.21 10.24 -20.74
N CYS A 263 2.40 9.00 -20.34
CA CYS A 263 2.54 7.88 -21.27
C CYS A 263 1.59 6.69 -20.97
N GLY A 264 0.74 6.83 -19.96
CA GLY A 264 -0.28 5.82 -19.64
C GLY A 264 -1.48 5.80 -20.59
N PRO A 265 -2.44 4.91 -20.36
CA PRO A 265 -3.64 4.76 -21.19
C PRO A 265 -4.56 5.99 -21.19
N TYR A 266 -4.47 6.85 -20.19
CA TYR A 266 -5.27 8.07 -20.08
C TYR A 266 -4.42 9.32 -19.85
N LEU A 267 -4.92 10.44 -20.32
CA LEU A 267 -4.45 11.80 -20.03
C LEU A 267 -5.11 12.29 -18.74
N PHE A 268 -4.36 12.97 -17.91
CA PHE A 268 -4.92 13.73 -16.80
C PHE A 268 -5.58 15.01 -17.36
N ASP A 269 -6.89 15.19 -17.15
CA ASP A 269 -7.62 16.37 -17.63
C ASP A 269 -7.80 17.41 -16.52
N SER A 270 -8.28 16.97 -15.34
CA SER A 270 -8.48 17.86 -14.20
C SER A 270 -8.70 17.10 -12.89
N PHE A 271 -8.46 17.80 -11.78
CA PHE A 271 -8.87 17.40 -10.46
C PHE A 271 -9.49 18.59 -9.71
N ASP A 272 -10.74 18.46 -9.31
CA ASP A 272 -11.42 19.43 -8.44
C ASP A 272 -11.31 18.96 -6.98
N VAL A 273 -10.45 19.63 -6.21
CA VAL A 273 -10.23 19.33 -4.79
C VAL A 273 -11.51 19.50 -3.96
N SER A 274 -12.36 20.48 -4.31
CA SER A 274 -13.57 20.77 -3.54
C SER A 274 -14.68 19.76 -3.81
N ALA A 275 -14.80 19.31 -5.07
CA ALA A 275 -15.74 18.29 -5.50
C ALA A 275 -15.19 16.86 -5.26
N GLN A 276 -13.90 16.74 -4.99
CA GLN A 276 -13.20 15.45 -4.91
C GLN A 276 -13.46 14.59 -6.17
N GLU A 277 -13.24 15.23 -7.35
CA GLU A 277 -13.49 14.61 -8.63
C GLU A 277 -12.28 14.76 -9.56
N ALA A 278 -11.75 13.63 -10.04
CA ALA A 278 -10.70 13.58 -11.05
C ALA A 278 -11.30 13.15 -12.40
N VAL A 279 -10.88 13.81 -13.49
CA VAL A 279 -11.31 13.51 -14.86
C VAL A 279 -10.09 13.09 -15.68
N LEU A 280 -10.20 11.93 -16.30
CA LEU A 280 -9.18 11.33 -17.16
C LEU A 280 -9.77 11.12 -18.56
N LYS A 281 -9.00 11.40 -19.61
CA LYS A 281 -9.41 11.21 -21.01
C LYS A 281 -8.49 10.22 -21.70
N ILE A 282 -9.04 9.39 -22.58
CA ILE A 282 -8.27 8.40 -23.33
C ILE A 282 -7.03 9.03 -23.99
N ASN A 283 -5.89 8.37 -23.86
CA ASN A 283 -4.65 8.80 -24.51
C ASN A 283 -4.55 8.16 -25.92
N PRO A 284 -4.71 8.91 -27.00
CA PRO A 284 -4.67 8.37 -28.35
C PRO A 284 -3.25 7.89 -28.76
N GLN A 285 -2.21 8.32 -28.04
CA GLN A 285 -0.83 7.93 -28.29
C GLN A 285 -0.42 6.63 -27.59
N TYR A 286 -1.24 6.13 -26.65
CA TYR A 286 -0.92 4.90 -25.91
C TYR A 286 -0.81 3.70 -26.85
N ALA A 287 0.32 2.98 -26.78
CA ALA A 287 0.60 1.84 -27.65
C ALA A 287 -0.20 0.58 -27.28
N GLY A 288 -0.65 0.47 -26.04
CA GLY A 288 -1.31 -0.68 -25.42
C GLY A 288 -0.53 -1.19 -24.21
N ASP A 289 -1.13 -2.10 -23.46
CA ASP A 289 -0.46 -2.84 -22.37
C ASP A 289 0.39 -4.00 -22.95
N TYR A 290 0.98 -4.81 -22.06
CA TYR A 290 1.81 -5.97 -22.45
C TYR A 290 1.09 -6.98 -23.36
N ARG A 291 -0.24 -6.97 -23.40
CA ARG A 291 -1.09 -7.79 -24.29
C ARG A 291 -1.45 -7.05 -25.58
N GLY A 292 -1.04 -5.80 -25.74
CA GLY A 292 -1.43 -4.91 -26.84
C GLY A 292 -2.86 -4.36 -26.70
N VAL A 293 -3.48 -4.46 -25.52
CA VAL A 293 -4.84 -3.97 -25.25
C VAL A 293 -4.81 -2.45 -25.02
N LYS A 294 -5.73 -1.75 -25.66
CA LYS A 294 -5.96 -0.30 -25.51
C LYS A 294 -7.33 -0.06 -24.90
N PRO A 295 -7.49 0.97 -24.06
CA PRO A 295 -8.79 1.31 -23.52
C PRO A 295 -9.77 1.72 -24.62
N THR A 296 -11.07 1.46 -24.39
CA THR A 296 -12.15 1.85 -25.29
C THR A 296 -13.06 2.92 -24.68
N ILE A 297 -12.99 3.12 -23.37
CA ILE A 297 -13.75 4.13 -22.63
C ILE A 297 -13.08 5.48 -22.80
N GLU A 298 -13.79 6.48 -23.36
CA GLU A 298 -13.21 7.78 -23.71
C GLU A 298 -12.90 8.66 -22.50
N THR A 299 -13.73 8.55 -21.44
CA THR A 299 -13.59 9.37 -20.24
C THR A 299 -13.78 8.51 -18.99
N VAL A 300 -12.82 8.56 -18.07
CA VAL A 300 -12.94 7.99 -16.72
C VAL A 300 -13.03 9.15 -15.73
N ILE A 301 -14.06 9.10 -14.89
CA ILE A 301 -14.27 10.07 -13.80
C ILE A 301 -14.16 9.30 -12.49
N VAL A 302 -13.27 9.72 -11.60
CA VAL A 302 -13.17 9.18 -10.25
C VAL A 302 -13.73 10.19 -9.28
N ARG A 303 -14.73 9.79 -8.49
CA ARG A 303 -15.50 10.68 -7.62
C ARG A 303 -15.60 10.13 -6.21
N LEU A 304 -15.40 11.00 -5.22
CA LEU A 304 -15.67 10.66 -3.83
C LEU A 304 -17.17 10.47 -3.60
N VAL A 305 -17.54 9.40 -2.93
CA VAL A 305 -18.91 9.14 -2.46
C VAL A 305 -18.87 8.79 -0.96
N SER A 306 -19.96 9.07 -0.26
CA SER A 306 -20.08 8.64 1.15
C SER A 306 -20.35 7.14 1.22
N SER A 307 -19.69 6.45 2.14
CA SER A 307 -19.95 5.03 2.42
C SER A 307 -21.42 4.75 2.77
N ASP A 308 -22.11 5.69 3.43
CA ASP A 308 -23.51 5.54 3.83
C ASP A 308 -24.49 5.65 2.66
N THR A 309 -24.11 6.31 1.56
CA THR A 309 -25.01 6.60 0.44
C THR A 309 -24.56 6.01 -0.89
N MET A 310 -23.38 5.39 -0.96
CA MET A 310 -22.78 4.95 -2.23
C MET A 310 -23.67 3.99 -3.04
N MET A 311 -24.42 3.09 -2.40
CA MET A 311 -25.37 2.21 -3.08
C MET A 311 -26.52 2.98 -3.69
N ASN A 312 -27.03 4.04 -3.04
CA ASN A 312 -28.05 4.91 -3.60
C ASN A 312 -27.53 5.72 -4.79
N GLU A 313 -26.26 6.15 -4.74
CA GLU A 313 -25.60 6.85 -5.85
C GLU A 313 -25.47 5.93 -7.08
N LEU A 314 -25.14 4.66 -6.86
CA LEU A 314 -25.07 3.64 -7.90
C LEU A 314 -26.46 3.32 -8.47
N GLU A 315 -27.48 3.12 -7.64
CA GLU A 315 -28.87 2.88 -8.04
C GLU A 315 -29.43 4.07 -8.87
N ALA A 316 -29.12 5.29 -8.43
CA ALA A 316 -29.53 6.51 -9.13
C ALA A 316 -28.77 6.76 -10.44
N GLY A 317 -27.69 6.03 -10.73
CA GLY A 317 -26.82 6.22 -11.89
C GLY A 317 -25.92 7.46 -11.80
N ASN A 318 -25.70 8.00 -10.61
CA ASN A 318 -24.75 9.09 -10.38
C ASN A 318 -23.29 8.59 -10.40
N VAL A 319 -23.07 7.32 -10.08
CA VAL A 319 -21.85 6.56 -10.35
C VAL A 319 -22.19 5.31 -11.15
N ASP A 320 -21.22 4.81 -11.90
CA ASP A 320 -21.39 3.64 -12.77
C ASP A 320 -20.80 2.38 -12.17
N LEU A 321 -19.83 2.55 -11.27
CA LEU A 321 -19.07 1.49 -10.63
C LEU A 321 -18.70 1.91 -9.20
N LEU A 322 -18.85 0.99 -8.28
CA LEU A 322 -18.24 1.02 -6.94
C LEU A 322 -17.29 -0.18 -6.86
N SER A 323 -16.00 0.08 -6.63
CA SER A 323 -14.99 -0.97 -6.54
C SER A 323 -14.54 -1.20 -5.10
N GLN A 324 -14.15 -2.45 -4.79
CA GLN A 324 -13.66 -2.88 -3.48
C GLN A 324 -14.66 -2.62 -2.33
N VAL A 325 -15.95 -2.76 -2.62
CA VAL A 325 -16.99 -2.67 -1.58
C VAL A 325 -16.81 -3.83 -0.60
N SER A 326 -16.80 -3.52 0.68
CA SER A 326 -16.72 -4.48 1.79
C SER A 326 -17.64 -4.08 2.92
N GLY A 327 -17.77 -4.96 3.94
CA GLY A 327 -18.72 -4.80 5.03
C GLY A 327 -20.08 -5.40 4.71
N GLY A 328 -20.55 -6.29 5.59
CA GLY A 328 -21.70 -7.16 5.31
C GLY A 328 -22.98 -6.44 4.90
N GLU A 329 -23.37 -5.36 5.61
CA GLU A 329 -24.59 -4.60 5.30
C GLU A 329 -24.53 -3.94 3.92
N THR A 330 -23.38 -3.39 3.56
CA THR A 330 -23.20 -2.72 2.27
C THR A 330 -23.18 -3.71 1.12
N VAL A 331 -22.50 -4.85 1.31
CA VAL A 331 -22.46 -5.93 0.33
C VAL A 331 -23.87 -6.52 0.12
N GLU A 332 -24.63 -6.78 1.19
CA GLU A 332 -26.01 -7.26 1.07
C GLU A 332 -26.91 -6.27 0.31
N ALA A 333 -26.78 -4.96 0.59
CA ALA A 333 -27.52 -3.94 -0.14
C ALA A 333 -27.18 -3.95 -1.65
N GLY A 334 -25.92 -4.13 -2.01
CA GLY A 334 -25.49 -4.26 -3.41
C GLY A 334 -25.99 -5.53 -4.09
N LEU A 335 -26.00 -6.67 -3.37
CA LEU A 335 -26.53 -7.94 -3.86
C LEU A 335 -28.05 -7.89 -4.05
N ASP A 336 -28.79 -7.21 -3.18
CA ASP A 336 -30.23 -6.96 -3.34
C ASP A 336 -30.51 -6.20 -4.65
N LEU A 337 -29.74 -5.13 -4.95
CA LEU A 337 -29.83 -4.41 -6.23
C LEU A 337 -29.48 -5.29 -7.43
N ALA A 338 -28.53 -6.22 -7.27
CA ALA A 338 -28.18 -7.18 -8.32
C ALA A 338 -29.30 -8.21 -8.55
N ASP A 339 -29.93 -8.72 -7.50
CA ASP A 339 -31.08 -9.63 -7.58
C ASP A 339 -32.31 -8.95 -8.23
N GLU A 340 -32.48 -7.64 -8.04
CA GLU A 340 -33.49 -6.83 -8.70
C GLU A 340 -33.14 -6.52 -10.17
N GLY A 341 -31.91 -6.83 -10.60
CA GLY A 341 -31.41 -6.57 -11.95
C GLY A 341 -31.06 -5.10 -12.22
N VAL A 342 -30.86 -4.31 -11.18
CA VAL A 342 -30.48 -2.90 -11.26
C VAL A 342 -28.99 -2.75 -11.57
N VAL A 343 -28.15 -3.60 -10.95
CA VAL A 343 -26.69 -3.62 -11.10
C VAL A 343 -26.19 -5.02 -11.43
N ASN A 344 -24.98 -5.11 -11.94
CA ASN A 344 -24.18 -6.34 -11.98
C ASN A 344 -23.14 -6.30 -10.85
N TYR A 345 -22.53 -7.42 -10.55
CA TYR A 345 -21.39 -7.47 -9.65
C TYR A 345 -20.36 -8.50 -10.08
N SER A 346 -19.14 -8.32 -9.60
CA SER A 346 -18.09 -9.33 -9.52
C SER A 346 -17.48 -9.30 -8.13
N SER A 347 -16.93 -10.41 -7.69
CA SER A 347 -16.27 -10.48 -6.39
C SER A 347 -14.93 -11.19 -6.49
N TYR A 348 -14.03 -10.84 -5.58
CA TYR A 348 -12.68 -11.42 -5.48
C TYR A 348 -12.15 -11.28 -4.06
N TYR A 349 -11.29 -12.22 -3.67
CA TYR A 349 -10.66 -12.18 -2.36
C TYR A 349 -9.67 -11.03 -2.23
N ARG A 350 -9.60 -10.46 -1.03
CA ARG A 350 -8.64 -9.44 -0.66
C ARG A 350 -7.24 -10.03 -0.51
N ASN A 351 -6.25 -9.34 -1.05
CA ASN A 351 -4.83 -9.62 -0.85
C ASN A 351 -4.29 -8.87 0.37
N GLY A 352 -4.85 -9.15 1.52
CA GLY A 352 -4.56 -8.48 2.77
C GLY A 352 -5.55 -8.84 3.87
N TYR A 353 -5.47 -8.16 5.01
CA TYR A 353 -6.34 -8.42 6.16
C TYR A 353 -6.52 -7.18 7.04
N GLY A 354 -7.63 -7.14 7.78
CA GLY A 354 -7.83 -6.22 8.88
C GLY A 354 -7.16 -6.75 10.15
N LYS A 355 -6.59 -5.88 10.99
CA LYS A 355 -5.76 -6.27 12.11
C LYS A 355 -5.84 -5.36 13.33
N ILE A 356 -5.46 -5.90 14.47
CA ILE A 356 -4.90 -5.15 15.58
C ILE A 356 -3.38 -5.20 15.41
N GLN A 357 -2.76 -4.05 15.19
CA GLN A 357 -1.30 -3.92 15.13
C GLN A 357 -0.74 -3.60 16.50
N PHE A 358 0.36 -4.23 16.89
CA PHE A 358 1.11 -3.88 18.08
C PHE A 358 2.36 -3.10 17.74
N ASP A 359 2.73 -2.16 18.63
CA ASP A 359 4.10 -1.70 18.73
C ASP A 359 4.85 -2.65 19.67
N CYS A 360 5.72 -3.47 19.08
CA CYS A 360 6.46 -4.50 19.80
C CYS A 360 7.72 -3.94 20.51
N SER A 361 7.99 -2.64 20.39
CA SER A 361 9.05 -1.97 21.15
C SER A 361 8.54 -1.35 22.46
N GLN A 362 7.21 -1.25 22.64
CA GLN A 362 6.58 -0.62 23.79
C GLN A 362 6.21 -1.63 24.87
N PHE A 363 6.57 -1.34 26.13
CA PHE A 363 6.05 -2.10 27.27
C PHE A 363 4.55 -1.80 27.47
N PRO A 364 3.69 -2.83 27.69
CA PRO A 364 4.00 -4.26 27.87
C PRO A 364 3.86 -5.11 26.60
N THR A 365 3.58 -4.52 25.43
CA THR A 365 3.42 -5.25 24.16
C THR A 365 4.74 -5.68 23.51
N ASP A 366 5.88 -5.37 24.12
CA ASP A 366 7.18 -5.98 23.83
C ASP A 366 7.20 -7.50 24.13
N SER A 367 6.33 -7.98 25.03
CA SER A 367 6.15 -9.40 25.31
C SER A 367 5.18 -10.08 24.34
N ALA A 368 5.61 -11.15 23.66
CA ALA A 368 4.74 -11.99 22.84
C ALA A 368 3.61 -12.62 23.67
N ASN A 369 3.86 -13.03 24.92
CA ASN A 369 2.83 -13.58 25.79
C ASN A 369 1.70 -12.58 26.07
N VAL A 370 2.02 -11.29 26.21
CA VAL A 370 0.98 -10.24 26.37
C VAL A 370 0.16 -10.09 25.08
N ARG A 371 0.80 -10.06 23.91
CA ARG A 371 0.10 -9.97 22.63
C ARG A 371 -0.82 -11.17 22.39
N GLN A 372 -0.33 -12.37 22.66
CA GLN A 372 -1.09 -13.62 22.59
C GLN A 372 -2.25 -13.65 23.62
N ALA A 373 -2.02 -13.14 24.83
CA ALA A 373 -3.09 -13.04 25.84
C ALA A 373 -4.22 -12.11 25.37
N ILE A 374 -3.89 -10.99 24.70
CA ILE A 374 -4.89 -10.11 24.10
C ILE A 374 -5.66 -10.84 23.00
N ALA A 375 -4.99 -11.64 22.15
CA ALA A 375 -5.64 -12.41 21.09
C ALA A 375 -6.66 -13.42 21.67
N TYR A 376 -6.33 -14.08 22.78
CA TYR A 376 -7.28 -14.98 23.48
C TYR A 376 -8.46 -14.24 24.16
N CYS A 377 -8.43 -12.92 24.26
CA CYS A 377 -9.55 -12.12 24.77
C CYS A 377 -10.59 -11.73 23.71
N LEU A 378 -10.38 -12.05 22.44
CA LEU A 378 -11.26 -11.69 21.33
C LEU A 378 -11.86 -12.92 20.64
N ASP A 379 -13.19 -12.97 20.53
CA ASP A 379 -13.87 -13.91 19.64
C ASP A 379 -13.78 -13.42 18.20
N ARG A 380 -12.71 -13.82 17.48
CA ARG A 380 -12.48 -13.41 16.11
C ARG A 380 -13.49 -14.03 15.12
N ASN A 381 -14.03 -15.21 15.41
CA ASN A 381 -15.06 -15.79 14.57
C ASN A 381 -16.35 -14.97 14.62
N GLU A 382 -16.77 -14.56 15.82
CA GLU A 382 -17.92 -13.68 15.99
C GLU A 382 -17.64 -12.28 15.43
N PHE A 383 -16.41 -11.77 15.57
CA PHE A 383 -15.99 -10.50 14.97
C PHE A 383 -16.16 -10.52 13.44
N VAL A 384 -15.61 -11.55 12.77
CA VAL A 384 -15.72 -11.72 11.31
C VAL A 384 -17.17 -11.82 10.90
N ARG A 385 -17.95 -12.65 11.59
CA ARG A 385 -19.38 -12.81 11.29
C ARG A 385 -20.15 -11.48 11.36
N GLN A 386 -19.86 -10.65 12.36
CA GLN A 386 -20.55 -9.36 12.51
C GLN A 386 -20.07 -8.32 11.50
N TYR A 387 -18.75 -8.25 11.26
CA TYR A 387 -18.20 -7.24 10.39
C TYR A 387 -18.38 -7.55 8.90
N THR A 388 -18.05 -8.78 8.48
CA THR A 388 -18.09 -9.14 7.06
C THR A 388 -19.43 -9.67 6.58
N GLY A 389 -20.39 -9.93 7.49
CA GLY A 389 -21.67 -10.54 7.12
C GLY A 389 -21.57 -11.96 6.56
N GLY A 390 -20.40 -12.59 6.67
CA GLY A 390 -20.13 -13.92 6.09
C GLY A 390 -19.28 -13.88 4.82
N TYR A 391 -18.96 -12.67 4.31
CA TYR A 391 -18.09 -12.46 3.13
C TYR A 391 -16.63 -12.27 3.55
N GLY A 392 -16.09 -13.21 4.31
CA GLY A 392 -14.73 -13.21 4.78
C GLY A 392 -14.43 -14.35 5.74
N ALA A 393 -13.17 -14.51 6.08
CA ALA A 393 -12.69 -15.52 7.01
C ALA A 393 -11.66 -14.92 7.99
N VAL A 394 -11.48 -15.57 9.14
CA VAL A 394 -10.41 -15.23 10.09
C VAL A 394 -9.06 -15.53 9.43
N ALA A 395 -8.19 -14.54 9.37
CA ALA A 395 -6.78 -14.79 9.08
C ALA A 395 -6.03 -15.16 10.36
N HIS A 396 -5.11 -16.11 10.28
CA HIS A 396 -4.37 -16.61 11.45
C HIS A 396 -2.91 -16.13 11.47
N SER A 397 -2.42 -15.59 10.36
CA SER A 397 -1.05 -15.10 10.22
C SER A 397 -0.99 -14.01 9.15
N PHE A 398 0.21 -13.71 8.66
CA PHE A 398 0.47 -12.71 7.62
C PHE A 398 0.10 -13.26 6.23
N TYR A 399 -1.17 -13.22 5.92
CA TYR A 399 -1.70 -13.57 4.59
C TYR A 399 -3.09 -12.99 4.33
N GLY A 400 -3.38 -12.75 3.05
CA GLY A 400 -4.72 -12.50 2.55
C GLY A 400 -5.27 -13.72 1.82
N LEU A 401 -6.61 -13.80 1.71
CA LEU A 401 -7.27 -14.94 1.06
C LEU A 401 -6.96 -15.06 -0.45
N ALA A 402 -6.55 -13.96 -1.09
CA ALA A 402 -6.18 -13.97 -2.51
C ALA A 402 -4.81 -14.57 -2.81
N GLN A 403 -3.93 -14.71 -1.80
CA GLN A 403 -2.57 -15.22 -2.03
C GLN A 403 -2.58 -16.70 -2.42
N TRP A 404 -1.81 -17.04 -3.46
CA TRP A 404 -1.68 -18.43 -3.92
C TRP A 404 -1.04 -19.32 -2.84
N GLU A 405 -0.12 -18.80 -2.06
CA GLU A 405 0.51 -19.50 -0.92
C GLU A 405 -0.54 -19.92 0.12
N TYR A 406 -1.51 -19.03 0.40
CA TYR A 406 -2.61 -19.36 1.27
C TYR A 406 -3.50 -20.45 0.67
N GLN A 407 -3.89 -20.30 -0.61
CA GLN A 407 -4.76 -21.26 -1.29
C GLN A 407 -4.15 -22.68 -1.33
N ASP A 408 -2.83 -22.78 -1.54
CA ASP A 408 -2.09 -24.03 -1.56
C ASP A 408 -1.71 -24.55 -0.15
N SER A 409 -2.07 -23.80 0.92
CA SER A 409 -1.67 -24.14 2.30
C SER A 409 -2.83 -24.24 3.28
N ILE A 410 -4.08 -24.19 2.86
CA ILE A 410 -5.27 -24.15 3.75
C ILE A 410 -5.25 -25.29 4.77
N ASP A 411 -5.06 -26.55 4.33
CA ASP A 411 -5.00 -27.69 5.23
C ASP A 411 -3.81 -27.62 6.19
N TRP A 412 -2.64 -27.21 5.66
CA TRP A 412 -1.44 -27.04 6.47
C TRP A 412 -1.60 -25.95 7.54
N ILE A 413 -2.22 -24.82 7.19
CA ILE A 413 -2.53 -23.71 8.12
C ILE A 413 -3.41 -24.20 9.26
N ASN A 414 -4.49 -24.92 8.95
CA ASN A 414 -5.41 -25.45 9.93
C ASN A 414 -4.77 -26.45 10.91
N GLU A 415 -3.75 -27.16 10.47
CA GLU A 415 -3.03 -28.16 11.27
C GLU A 415 -1.87 -27.58 12.09
N ASN A 416 -1.25 -26.46 11.64
CA ASN A 416 0.03 -26.02 12.16
C ASN A 416 0.01 -24.64 12.83
N LEU A 417 -0.99 -23.77 12.56
CA LEU A 417 -1.06 -22.46 13.20
C LEU A 417 -1.96 -22.46 14.44
N ASN A 418 -1.59 -21.64 15.41
CA ASN A 418 -2.46 -21.39 16.55
C ASN A 418 -3.63 -20.49 16.11
N THR A 419 -4.83 -20.93 16.33
CA THR A 419 -6.06 -20.20 15.99
C THR A 419 -6.42 -19.12 17.01
N TYR A 420 -5.80 -19.07 18.19
CA TYR A 420 -6.10 -18.14 19.28
C TYR A 420 -7.63 -17.99 19.49
N GLU A 421 -8.33 -19.11 19.58
CA GLU A 421 -9.77 -19.10 19.90
C GLU A 421 -10.00 -18.47 21.29
N MET A 422 -11.04 -17.65 21.39
CA MET A 422 -11.33 -16.92 22.64
C MET A 422 -11.32 -17.83 23.85
N ASN A 423 -10.40 -17.57 24.78
CA ASN A 423 -10.20 -18.34 26.01
C ASN A 423 -9.48 -17.48 27.07
N VAL A 424 -10.25 -16.89 27.97
CA VAL A 424 -9.70 -15.99 29.01
C VAL A 424 -8.76 -16.76 29.97
N GLU A 425 -9.01 -18.05 30.22
CA GLU A 425 -8.11 -18.88 31.04
C GLU A 425 -6.72 -19.02 30.40
N SER A 426 -6.67 -19.26 29.09
CA SER A 426 -5.38 -19.30 28.35
C SER A 426 -4.67 -17.93 28.36
N ALA A 427 -5.41 -16.83 28.28
CA ALA A 427 -4.85 -15.49 28.45
C ALA A 427 -4.21 -15.32 29.83
N ILE A 428 -4.89 -15.75 30.90
CA ILE A 428 -4.39 -15.69 32.27
C ILE A 428 -3.11 -16.53 32.42
N GLU A 429 -3.10 -17.75 31.91
CA GLU A 429 -1.92 -18.64 31.96
C GLU A 429 -0.69 -18.01 31.30
N LEU A 430 -0.85 -17.39 30.14
CA LEU A 430 0.22 -16.68 29.45
C LEU A 430 0.74 -15.49 30.26
N LEU A 431 -0.17 -14.69 30.83
CA LEU A 431 0.20 -13.54 31.65
C LEU A 431 0.95 -13.98 32.92
N GLU A 432 0.50 -15.06 33.58
CA GLU A 432 1.20 -15.62 34.76
C GLU A 432 2.56 -16.18 34.40
N ALA A 433 2.71 -16.86 33.27
CA ALA A 433 3.97 -17.35 32.77
C ALA A 433 4.95 -16.20 32.43
N ASP A 434 4.43 -15.03 31.99
CA ASP A 434 5.20 -13.82 31.74
C ASP A 434 5.51 -13.01 33.03
N GLY A 435 5.01 -13.44 34.19
CA GLY A 435 5.30 -12.82 35.49
C GLY A 435 4.30 -11.75 35.96
N TRP A 436 3.16 -11.62 35.33
CA TRP A 436 2.05 -10.74 35.73
C TRP A 436 1.26 -11.38 36.89
N THR A 437 1.87 -11.54 38.04
CA THR A 437 1.36 -12.31 39.18
C THR A 437 1.05 -11.47 40.41
N LEU A 438 1.27 -10.14 40.36
CA LEU A 438 1.13 -9.26 41.52
C LEU A 438 -0.09 -8.35 41.36
N GLY A 439 -0.61 -7.85 42.48
CA GLY A 439 -1.58 -6.75 42.54
C GLY A 439 -0.87 -5.39 42.75
N GLU A 440 -1.65 -4.30 42.84
CA GLU A 440 -1.16 -2.92 43.05
C GLU A 440 -0.32 -2.75 44.32
N ASP A 441 -0.61 -3.54 45.35
CA ASP A 441 0.11 -3.54 46.63
C ASP A 441 1.39 -4.41 46.66
N GLY A 442 1.73 -5.00 45.50
CA GLY A 442 2.86 -5.93 45.37
C GLY A 442 2.66 -7.30 46.01
N GLN A 443 1.44 -7.60 46.47
CA GLN A 443 1.07 -8.96 46.92
C GLN A 443 0.61 -9.83 45.73
N PRO A 444 0.51 -11.14 45.91
CA PRO A 444 -0.06 -12.00 44.85
C PRO A 444 -1.40 -11.49 44.38
N TYR A 445 -1.59 -11.49 43.04
CA TYR A 445 -2.82 -11.01 42.40
C TYR A 445 -4.06 -11.73 42.96
N SER A 446 -5.07 -10.98 43.38
CA SER A 446 -6.25 -11.49 44.05
C SER A 446 -7.34 -12.01 43.12
N GLY A 447 -7.21 -11.82 41.81
CA GLY A 447 -8.26 -12.08 40.82
C GLY A 447 -9.15 -10.88 40.52
N GLU A 448 -8.89 -9.72 41.11
CA GLU A 448 -9.64 -8.48 40.89
C GLU A 448 -8.69 -7.31 40.55
N GLY A 449 -9.14 -6.43 39.66
CA GLY A 449 -8.39 -5.25 39.21
C GLY A 449 -7.29 -5.58 38.19
N VAL A 450 -6.26 -4.73 38.16
CA VAL A 450 -5.17 -4.83 37.16
C VAL A 450 -4.03 -5.66 37.72
N ARG A 451 -3.44 -6.50 36.87
CA ARG A 451 -2.23 -7.27 37.20
C ARG A 451 -0.99 -6.36 37.15
N TYR A 452 -0.03 -6.65 37.97
CA TYR A 452 1.26 -5.97 38.05
C TYR A 452 2.42 -6.96 37.91
N LYS A 453 3.54 -6.43 37.41
CA LYS A 453 4.82 -7.11 37.28
C LYS A 453 5.96 -6.21 37.79
N GLU A 454 6.96 -6.78 38.45
CA GLU A 454 8.16 -6.03 38.81
C GLU A 454 9.10 -5.96 37.61
N VAL A 455 9.42 -4.74 37.17
CA VAL A 455 10.36 -4.47 36.09
C VAL A 455 11.36 -3.42 36.58
N ASP A 456 12.66 -3.76 36.54
CA ASP A 456 13.76 -2.91 37.02
C ASP A 456 13.55 -2.38 38.44
N GLY A 457 12.98 -3.23 39.32
CA GLY A 457 12.71 -2.88 40.75
C GLY A 457 11.50 -1.93 40.92
N GLN A 458 10.68 -1.72 39.89
CA GLN A 458 9.44 -0.95 39.93
C GLN A 458 8.25 -1.83 39.62
N LEU A 459 7.20 -1.66 40.39
CA LEU A 459 5.92 -2.32 40.13
C LEU A 459 5.19 -1.61 39.00
N ARG A 460 4.96 -2.30 37.89
CA ARG A 460 4.34 -1.78 36.67
C ARG A 460 2.97 -2.43 36.43
N PRO A 461 1.91 -1.66 36.16
CA PRO A 461 0.57 -2.20 35.85
C PRO A 461 0.52 -2.74 34.41
N LEU A 462 -0.35 -3.73 34.19
CA LEU A 462 -0.67 -4.25 32.86
C LEU A 462 -1.73 -3.37 32.21
N VAL A 463 -1.28 -2.29 31.58
CA VAL A 463 -2.13 -1.31 30.89
C VAL A 463 -1.77 -1.29 29.41
N ILE A 464 -2.76 -1.42 28.58
CA ILE A 464 -2.66 -1.34 27.11
C ILE A 464 -3.25 -0.01 26.66
N GLU A 465 -2.45 0.81 26.00
CA GLU A 465 -2.86 2.07 25.39
C GLU A 465 -3.20 1.83 23.92
N TRP A 466 -4.46 1.97 23.56
CA TRP A 466 -4.96 1.77 22.21
C TRP A 466 -5.26 3.11 21.54
N ALA A 467 -4.61 3.37 20.39
CA ALA A 467 -5.01 4.40 19.45
C ALA A 467 -6.05 3.82 18.48
N ALA A 468 -7.29 4.24 18.64
CA ALA A 468 -8.40 3.81 17.78
C ALA A 468 -8.63 4.84 16.67
N SER A 469 -8.79 4.38 15.43
CA SER A 469 -9.19 5.24 14.32
C SER A 469 -10.62 5.72 14.53
N GLU A 470 -10.88 7.03 14.37
CA GLU A 470 -12.22 7.60 14.44
C GLU A 470 -13.05 7.19 13.21
N ASP A 471 -14.37 7.22 13.35
CA ASP A 471 -15.36 6.85 12.33
C ASP A 471 -15.08 5.48 11.65
N ASN A 472 -14.63 4.52 12.45
CA ASN A 472 -14.17 3.21 11.98
C ASN A 472 -14.99 2.06 12.60
N PRO A 473 -15.82 1.35 11.80
CA PRO A 473 -16.67 0.25 12.30
C PRO A 473 -15.88 -0.90 12.95
N VAL A 474 -14.63 -1.14 12.50
CA VAL A 474 -13.73 -2.13 13.12
C VAL A 474 -13.36 -1.70 14.53
N ALA A 475 -13.02 -0.41 14.72
CA ALA A 475 -12.71 0.14 16.04
C ALA A 475 -13.92 0.05 16.98
N ASP A 476 -15.12 0.40 16.50
CA ASP A 476 -16.37 0.34 17.29
C ASP A 476 -16.68 -1.07 17.75
N LEU A 477 -16.53 -2.04 16.86
CA LEU A 477 -16.76 -3.44 17.18
C LEU A 477 -15.73 -3.97 18.17
N LEU A 478 -14.44 -3.65 18.00
CA LEU A 478 -13.37 -4.00 18.95
C LEU A 478 -13.61 -3.36 20.33
N ALA A 479 -14.05 -2.10 20.39
CA ALA A 479 -14.39 -1.42 21.64
C ALA A 479 -15.54 -2.08 22.38
N THR A 480 -16.38 -2.81 21.67
CA THR A 480 -17.48 -3.60 22.26
C THR A 480 -17.02 -4.96 22.74
N MET A 481 -16.14 -5.65 22.01
CA MET A 481 -15.82 -7.07 22.22
C MET A 481 -14.61 -7.31 23.13
N LEU A 482 -13.60 -6.42 23.14
CA LEU A 482 -12.34 -6.63 23.87
C LEU A 482 -12.37 -6.31 25.37
N PRO A 483 -12.94 -5.16 25.84
CA PRO A 483 -12.64 -4.65 27.20
C PRO A 483 -13.02 -5.61 28.32
N ALA A 484 -14.18 -6.24 28.24
CA ALA A 484 -14.68 -7.11 29.30
C ALA A 484 -13.82 -8.37 29.50
N ASN A 485 -13.31 -8.96 28.43
CA ASN A 485 -12.46 -10.15 28.49
C ASN A 485 -11.04 -9.78 28.95
N MET A 486 -10.51 -8.61 28.51
CA MET A 486 -9.24 -8.11 28.97
C MET A 486 -9.27 -7.79 30.48
N GLU A 487 -10.33 -7.14 30.96
CA GLU A 487 -10.54 -6.89 32.40
C GLU A 487 -10.61 -8.20 33.19
N ALA A 488 -11.35 -9.22 32.68
CA ALA A 488 -11.42 -10.53 33.32
C ALA A 488 -10.07 -11.24 33.39
N ALA A 489 -9.15 -10.98 32.45
CA ALA A 489 -7.77 -11.46 32.48
C ALA A 489 -6.84 -10.60 33.37
N GLY A 490 -7.31 -9.47 33.89
CA GLY A 490 -6.55 -8.53 34.70
C GLY A 490 -5.75 -7.51 33.90
N MET A 491 -6.14 -7.22 32.66
CA MET A 491 -5.59 -6.18 31.81
C MET A 491 -6.47 -4.93 31.82
N GLN A 492 -5.90 -3.74 31.84
CA GLN A 492 -6.61 -2.49 31.61
C GLN A 492 -6.38 -2.03 30.17
N LEU A 493 -7.48 -1.75 29.46
CA LEU A 493 -7.45 -1.16 28.13
C LEU A 493 -7.87 0.31 28.20
N ASN A 494 -6.97 1.21 27.78
CA ASN A 494 -7.25 2.64 27.63
C ASN A 494 -7.36 2.95 26.14
N THR A 495 -8.48 3.50 25.70
CA THR A 495 -8.71 3.85 24.30
C THR A 495 -8.63 5.36 24.09
N THR A 496 -7.92 5.80 23.06
CA THR A 496 -7.91 7.17 22.57
C THR A 496 -8.29 7.16 21.09
N THR A 497 -9.41 7.78 20.76
CA THR A 497 -9.87 7.90 19.37
C THR A 497 -9.18 9.10 18.71
N MET A 498 -8.72 8.95 17.47
CA MET A 498 -8.01 9.98 16.73
C MET A 498 -8.13 9.80 15.22
N ASP A 499 -7.87 10.87 14.48
CA ASP A 499 -7.76 10.82 13.02
C ASP A 499 -6.57 9.97 12.55
N PHE A 500 -6.64 9.54 11.29
CA PHE A 500 -5.64 8.62 10.73
C PHE A 500 -4.23 9.22 10.67
N THR A 501 -4.09 10.51 10.37
CA THR A 501 -2.78 11.18 10.29
C THR A 501 -2.08 11.21 11.64
N THR A 502 -2.83 11.52 12.70
CA THR A 502 -2.34 11.49 14.08
C THR A 502 -1.97 10.08 14.51
N LEU A 503 -2.79 9.09 14.16
CA LEU A 503 -2.55 7.68 14.43
C LEU A 503 -1.27 7.20 13.74
N TYR A 504 -1.11 7.50 12.45
CA TYR A 504 0.07 7.13 11.67
C TYR A 504 1.36 7.78 12.19
N SER A 505 1.28 9.03 12.67
CA SER A 505 2.41 9.70 13.31
C SER A 505 2.90 8.97 14.57
N SER A 506 1.99 8.32 15.30
CA SER A 506 2.35 7.46 16.44
C SER A 506 3.02 6.16 15.99
N ILE A 507 2.47 5.49 14.97
CA ILE A 507 3.03 4.24 14.41
C ILE A 507 4.46 4.45 13.89
N SER A 508 4.69 5.57 13.20
CA SER A 508 6.01 5.91 12.62
C SER A 508 7.00 6.48 13.64
N HIS A 509 6.64 6.54 14.92
CA HIS A 509 7.42 7.16 15.99
C HIS A 509 7.80 8.63 15.74
N SER A 510 7.02 9.34 14.94
CA SER A 510 7.16 10.79 14.73
C SER A 510 6.37 11.63 15.72
N SER A 511 5.51 11.01 16.53
CA SER A 511 4.76 11.61 17.63
C SER A 511 5.49 11.49 18.97
N ASP A 512 5.21 12.41 19.90
CA ASP A 512 5.71 12.35 21.29
C ASP A 512 5.06 11.21 22.11
N LYS A 513 3.87 10.75 21.70
CA LYS A 513 3.17 9.63 22.34
C LYS A 513 3.06 8.46 21.39
N ILE A 514 3.64 7.34 21.80
CA ILE A 514 3.54 6.06 21.14
C ILE A 514 2.55 5.19 21.92
N TYR A 515 1.66 4.52 21.20
CA TYR A 515 0.67 3.62 21.78
C TYR A 515 1.13 2.16 21.66
N ASN A 516 0.49 1.27 22.41
CA ASN A 516 0.79 -0.16 22.36
C ASN A 516 0.07 -0.87 21.23
N MET A 517 -1.13 -0.37 20.86
CA MET A 517 -2.08 -1.05 20.02
C MET A 517 -2.76 -0.06 19.07
N TYR A 518 -3.00 -0.51 17.83
CA TYR A 518 -3.68 0.23 16.76
C TYR A 518 -4.64 -0.71 16.02
N ASN A 519 -5.71 -0.21 15.43
CA ASN A 519 -6.54 -0.97 14.50
C ASN A 519 -6.32 -0.44 13.07
N LEU A 520 -5.98 -1.34 12.16
CA LEU A 520 -5.60 -1.02 10.79
C LEU A 520 -6.04 -2.10 9.81
N GLY A 521 -6.02 -1.76 8.53
CA GLY A 521 -5.95 -2.73 7.44
C GLY A 521 -4.52 -2.83 6.91
N THR A 522 -4.21 -3.91 6.24
CA THR A 522 -2.98 -4.06 5.46
C THR A 522 -3.29 -4.71 4.12
N GLY A 523 -2.69 -4.20 3.05
CA GLY A 523 -2.60 -4.86 1.77
C GLY A 523 -1.25 -5.58 1.65
N ILE A 524 -1.22 -6.70 0.96
CA ILE A 524 0.01 -7.43 0.68
C ILE A 524 0.29 -7.24 -0.82
N PRO A 525 1.37 -6.56 -1.20
CA PRO A 525 1.69 -6.36 -2.62
C PRO A 525 2.09 -7.69 -3.28
N VAL A 526 1.98 -7.76 -4.58
CA VAL A 526 2.46 -8.93 -5.36
C VAL A 526 3.96 -9.13 -5.13
N GLN A 527 4.74 -8.07 -5.14
CA GLN A 527 6.15 -8.07 -4.72
C GLN A 527 6.25 -7.97 -3.20
N ASN A 528 6.13 -9.10 -2.52
CA ASN A 528 6.07 -9.16 -1.07
C ASN A 528 7.47 -9.38 -0.45
N ASN A 529 8.20 -8.30 -0.22
CA ASN A 529 9.56 -8.32 0.33
C ASN A 529 9.55 -8.51 1.85
N LEU A 530 9.15 -9.68 2.35
CA LEU A 530 9.01 -10.01 3.78
C LEU A 530 10.26 -9.69 4.61
N TRP A 531 11.45 -9.82 4.02
CA TRP A 531 12.74 -9.54 4.66
C TRP A 531 12.93 -8.08 5.06
N TYR A 532 12.23 -7.13 4.46
CA TYR A 532 12.22 -5.74 4.91
C TYR A 532 11.16 -5.50 5.99
N PHE A 533 9.97 -6.11 5.83
CA PHE A 533 8.83 -5.89 6.71
C PHE A 533 9.03 -6.45 8.12
N TYR A 534 9.89 -7.44 8.25
CA TYR A 534 10.14 -8.08 9.55
C TYR A 534 11.62 -8.13 9.91
N SER A 535 12.46 -7.31 9.27
CA SER A 535 13.85 -7.14 9.67
C SER A 535 13.97 -6.46 11.03
N LYS A 536 14.83 -6.99 11.89
CA LYS A 536 15.20 -6.36 13.17
C LYS A 536 16.20 -5.22 13.02
N ASP A 537 16.73 -4.96 11.82
CA ASP A 537 17.63 -3.84 11.57
C ASP A 537 16.85 -2.51 11.73
N PRO A 538 17.33 -1.61 12.63
CA PRO A 538 16.68 -0.31 12.85
C PRO A 538 16.48 0.53 11.58
N VAL A 539 17.25 0.30 10.53
CA VAL A 539 17.10 0.97 9.23
C VAL A 539 15.72 0.73 8.65
N TRP A 540 15.24 -0.52 8.64
CA TRP A 540 13.95 -0.89 8.11
C TRP A 540 12.77 -0.42 8.98
N MET A 541 12.97 -0.38 10.31
CA MET A 541 11.99 0.20 11.25
C MET A 541 11.83 1.71 11.02
N GLN A 542 12.96 2.43 10.92
CA GLN A 542 12.95 3.89 10.69
C GLN A 542 12.44 4.26 9.30
N ALA A 543 12.63 3.38 8.32
CA ALA A 543 12.07 3.52 6.98
C ALA A 543 10.58 3.20 6.90
N GLY A 544 9.95 2.72 7.99
CA GLY A 544 8.53 2.40 8.05
C GLY A 544 8.15 1.01 7.53
N TYR A 545 9.11 0.19 7.09
CA TYR A 545 8.81 -1.18 6.63
C TYR A 545 8.41 -2.09 7.79
N ASN A 546 9.24 -2.19 8.84
CA ASN A 546 8.87 -2.90 10.05
C ASN A 546 8.03 -2.00 10.97
N ALA A 547 6.79 -1.75 10.56
CA ALA A 547 5.86 -0.87 11.26
C ALA A 547 5.41 -1.39 12.64
N ASN A 548 5.68 -2.65 12.96
CA ASN A 548 5.46 -3.24 14.28
C ASN A 548 6.61 -2.98 15.25
N TRP A 549 7.73 -2.44 14.77
CA TRP A 549 8.95 -2.24 15.57
C TRP A 549 9.41 -3.53 16.27
N ILE A 550 9.16 -4.69 15.66
CA ILE A 550 9.53 -5.99 16.22
C ILE A 550 10.99 -6.33 15.93
N ALA A 551 11.76 -6.65 16.97
CA ALA A 551 13.15 -7.06 16.87
C ALA A 551 13.29 -8.50 17.41
N ASP A 552 12.88 -9.49 16.62
CA ASP A 552 12.94 -10.92 16.97
C ASP A 552 13.86 -11.68 16.02
N ASP A 553 14.82 -12.42 16.57
CA ASP A 553 15.86 -13.13 15.79
C ASP A 553 15.28 -14.25 14.91
N GLU A 554 14.25 -14.96 15.36
CA GLU A 554 13.67 -16.08 14.62
C GLU A 554 12.79 -15.57 13.46
N LEU A 555 12.00 -14.52 13.70
CA LEU A 555 11.16 -13.90 12.69
C LEU A 555 12.01 -13.23 11.60
N ASP A 556 13.05 -12.48 12.01
CA ASP A 556 14.02 -11.88 11.09
C ASP A 556 14.68 -12.95 10.22
N ALA A 557 15.19 -14.05 10.83
CA ALA A 557 15.83 -15.11 10.08
C ALA A 557 14.88 -15.83 9.12
N ALA A 558 13.63 -16.08 9.52
CA ALA A 558 12.63 -16.72 8.66
C ALA A 558 12.27 -15.83 7.46
N ALA A 559 12.13 -14.52 7.66
CA ALA A 559 11.86 -13.57 6.61
C ALA A 559 13.04 -13.45 5.61
N TRP A 560 14.28 -13.32 6.13
CA TRP A 560 15.48 -13.23 5.28
C TRP A 560 15.80 -14.50 4.52
N ALA A 561 15.42 -15.68 5.03
CA ALA A 561 15.60 -16.95 4.32
C ALA A 561 14.88 -17.00 2.97
N MET A 562 13.80 -16.26 2.82
CA MET A 562 13.01 -16.21 1.58
C MET A 562 13.68 -15.37 0.49
N LYS A 563 14.48 -14.36 0.86
CA LYS A 563 15.11 -13.44 -0.10
C LYS A 563 15.92 -14.13 -1.19
N SER A 564 16.64 -15.22 -0.82
CA SER A 564 17.59 -15.91 -1.71
C SER A 564 16.97 -17.04 -2.52
N ILE A 565 15.67 -17.26 -2.46
CA ILE A 565 14.99 -18.33 -3.21
C ILE A 565 14.82 -17.88 -4.66
N PRO A 566 15.21 -18.66 -5.67
CA PRO A 566 14.96 -18.34 -7.07
C PRO A 566 13.45 -18.13 -7.33
N TYR A 567 13.11 -17.16 -8.18
CA TYR A 567 11.71 -16.80 -8.46
C TYR A 567 10.88 -17.95 -9.05
N ASP A 568 11.50 -18.89 -9.75
CA ASP A 568 10.87 -20.05 -10.36
C ASP A 568 10.81 -21.29 -9.45
N ASP A 569 11.37 -21.22 -8.22
CA ASP A 569 11.33 -22.32 -7.23
C ASP A 569 10.16 -22.20 -6.27
N ASN A 570 8.94 -22.34 -6.81
CA ASN A 570 7.70 -22.23 -6.05
C ASN A 570 7.60 -23.23 -4.89
N GLU A 571 8.21 -24.43 -5.00
CA GLU A 571 8.17 -25.44 -3.94
C GLU A 571 8.99 -24.98 -2.71
N THR A 572 10.21 -24.51 -2.94
CA THR A 572 11.05 -23.97 -1.87
C THR A 572 10.45 -22.71 -1.28
N TRP A 573 9.91 -21.82 -2.11
CA TRP A 573 9.21 -20.62 -1.68
C TRP A 573 8.05 -20.95 -0.75
N LEU A 574 7.13 -21.82 -1.17
CA LEU A 574 5.93 -22.18 -0.39
C LEU A 574 6.30 -22.81 0.96
N ASN A 575 7.31 -23.67 1.00
CA ASN A 575 7.78 -24.29 2.23
C ASN A 575 8.40 -23.25 3.18
N SER A 576 9.20 -22.32 2.67
CA SER A 576 9.80 -21.24 3.47
C SER A 576 8.75 -20.23 3.94
N TRP A 577 7.74 -19.93 3.11
CA TRP A 577 6.60 -19.10 3.48
C TRP A 577 5.80 -19.74 4.63
N ARG A 578 5.57 -21.06 4.60
CA ARG A 578 4.90 -21.79 5.69
C ARG A 578 5.68 -21.68 7.01
N GLU A 579 7.00 -21.83 6.97
CA GLU A 579 7.83 -21.65 8.16
C GLU A 579 7.79 -20.19 8.65
N PHE A 580 7.85 -19.21 7.76
CA PHE A 580 7.73 -17.80 8.09
C PHE A 580 6.38 -17.50 8.78
N ILE A 581 5.25 -17.87 8.19
CA ILE A 581 3.92 -17.58 8.77
C ILE A 581 3.69 -18.31 10.09
N LYS A 582 4.35 -19.46 10.33
CA LYS A 582 4.30 -20.17 11.60
C LYS A 582 5.05 -19.40 12.69
N VAL A 583 6.29 -19.00 12.44
CA VAL A 583 7.06 -18.16 13.37
C VAL A 583 6.32 -16.85 13.63
N TRP A 584 5.79 -16.22 12.60
CA TRP A 584 5.01 -15.00 12.72
C TRP A 584 3.78 -15.18 13.60
N ASN A 585 3.04 -16.28 13.43
CA ASN A 585 1.87 -16.62 14.24
C ASN A 585 2.25 -16.84 15.72
N GLU A 586 3.42 -17.41 16.01
CA GLU A 586 3.96 -17.58 17.37
C GLU A 586 4.42 -16.25 17.98
N LYS A 587 5.06 -15.36 17.21
CA LYS A 587 5.51 -14.03 17.71
C LYS A 587 4.37 -13.01 17.76
N LEU A 588 3.38 -13.15 16.92
CA LEU A 588 2.13 -12.38 16.84
C LEU A 588 2.36 -10.85 16.88
N PRO A 589 3.08 -10.27 15.91
CA PRO A 589 3.25 -8.82 15.84
C PRO A 589 1.94 -8.06 15.60
N ASP A 590 0.99 -8.71 14.93
CA ASP A 590 -0.41 -8.30 14.78
C ASP A 590 -1.35 -9.39 15.30
N ILE A 591 -2.57 -9.04 15.63
CA ILE A 591 -3.69 -9.99 15.65
C ILE A 591 -4.45 -9.81 14.33
N PRO A 592 -4.31 -10.71 13.36
CA PRO A 592 -5.14 -10.68 12.16
C PRO A 592 -6.59 -10.92 12.56
N LEU A 593 -7.49 -10.07 12.10
CA LEU A 593 -8.91 -10.15 12.42
C LEU A 593 -9.66 -10.90 11.33
N TYR A 594 -9.59 -10.39 10.11
CA TYR A 594 -10.32 -10.90 8.96
C TYR A 594 -9.57 -10.62 7.66
N SER A 595 -9.75 -11.49 6.69
CA SER A 595 -9.54 -11.19 5.28
C SER A 595 -10.87 -11.39 4.58
N ASP A 596 -11.33 -10.38 3.86
CA ASP A 596 -12.66 -10.30 3.30
C ASP A 596 -12.68 -10.55 1.79
N GLU A 597 -13.87 -10.70 1.26
CA GLU A 597 -14.16 -10.69 -0.16
C GLU A 597 -14.58 -9.28 -0.54
N TYR A 598 -13.94 -8.71 -1.56
CA TYR A 598 -14.32 -7.44 -2.16
C TYR A 598 -15.34 -7.66 -3.27
N PHE A 599 -16.28 -6.74 -3.37
CA PHE A 599 -17.31 -6.70 -4.40
C PHE A 599 -17.16 -5.44 -5.23
N ASP A 600 -17.19 -5.59 -6.54
CA ASP A 600 -17.39 -4.49 -7.47
C ASP A 600 -18.85 -4.54 -7.93
N PHE A 601 -19.62 -3.49 -7.63
CA PHE A 601 -20.99 -3.34 -8.11
C PHE A 601 -21.02 -2.31 -9.23
N TYR A 602 -21.64 -2.65 -10.36
CA TYR A 602 -21.61 -1.77 -11.53
C TYR A 602 -22.90 -1.78 -12.35
N ASN A 603 -23.15 -0.64 -13.00
CA ASN A 603 -24.27 -0.48 -13.90
C ASN A 603 -24.17 -1.48 -15.06
N PRO A 604 -25.29 -2.09 -15.55
CA PRO A 604 -25.28 -3.05 -16.65
C PRO A 604 -24.69 -2.55 -17.97
N LYS A 605 -24.55 -1.22 -18.16
CA LYS A 605 -23.85 -0.66 -19.31
C LYS A 605 -22.34 -0.92 -19.30
N VAL A 606 -21.76 -1.21 -18.13
CA VAL A 606 -20.35 -1.58 -18.00
C VAL A 606 -20.21 -3.05 -18.36
N GLN A 607 -19.43 -3.34 -19.39
CA GLN A 607 -19.24 -4.67 -19.93
C GLN A 607 -17.76 -5.08 -19.80
N ASN A 608 -17.51 -6.39 -19.73
CA ASN A 608 -16.16 -6.98 -19.64
C ASN A 608 -15.38 -6.52 -18.41
N TRP A 609 -16.09 -6.19 -17.31
CA TRP A 609 -15.46 -5.82 -16.06
C TRP A 609 -14.91 -7.06 -15.35
N GLU A 610 -13.61 -7.06 -15.10
CA GLU A 610 -12.93 -8.16 -14.40
C GLU A 610 -11.72 -7.58 -13.65
N ALA A 611 -11.86 -7.41 -12.35
CA ALA A 611 -10.81 -6.91 -11.47
C ALA A 611 -10.39 -7.96 -10.45
N SER A 612 -9.23 -7.78 -9.83
CA SER A 612 -8.76 -8.51 -8.67
C SER A 612 -7.95 -7.60 -7.77
N ASP A 613 -7.79 -7.96 -6.50
CA ASP A 613 -7.00 -7.18 -5.57
C ASP A 613 -5.49 -7.37 -5.83
N ALA A 614 -4.72 -6.30 -5.71
CA ALA A 614 -3.27 -6.20 -5.90
C ALA A 614 -2.74 -6.59 -7.29
N ILE A 615 -3.24 -7.64 -7.92
CA ILE A 615 -2.74 -8.14 -9.22
C ILE A 615 -3.33 -7.34 -10.37
N TRP A 616 -4.66 -7.18 -10.39
CA TRP A 616 -5.41 -6.53 -11.48
C TRP A 616 -6.45 -5.55 -10.93
N PRO A 617 -6.00 -4.43 -10.32
CA PRO A 617 -6.90 -3.46 -9.71
C PRO A 617 -7.81 -2.80 -10.75
N TRP A 618 -8.83 -2.08 -10.31
CA TRP A 618 -9.80 -1.44 -11.17
C TRP A 618 -9.17 -0.56 -12.27
N SER A 619 -8.04 0.10 -12.01
CA SER A 619 -7.34 0.89 -13.02
C SER A 619 -6.85 0.07 -14.22
N ARG A 620 -6.44 -1.16 -14.00
CA ARG A 620 -6.06 -2.09 -15.06
C ARG A 620 -7.30 -2.74 -15.69
N ALA A 621 -8.33 -3.05 -14.90
CA ALA A 621 -9.58 -3.61 -15.40
C ALA A 621 -10.32 -2.66 -16.37
N VAL A 622 -10.16 -1.35 -16.23
CA VAL A 622 -10.68 -0.32 -17.16
C VAL A 622 -10.20 -0.53 -18.60
N LEU A 623 -8.99 -1.09 -18.80
CA LEU A 623 -8.46 -1.34 -20.16
C LEU A 623 -9.27 -2.42 -20.90
N ASP A 624 -9.79 -3.41 -20.18
CA ASP A 624 -10.58 -4.50 -20.74
C ASP A 624 -12.08 -4.13 -20.85
N ALA A 625 -12.53 -3.14 -20.07
CA ALA A 625 -13.92 -2.74 -19.97
C ALA A 625 -14.41 -1.94 -21.18
N SER A 626 -15.72 -1.94 -21.39
CA SER A 626 -16.40 -1.14 -22.42
C SER A 626 -17.76 -0.66 -21.94
N ILE A 627 -18.28 0.41 -22.55
CA ILE A 627 -19.62 0.92 -22.32
C ILE A 627 -20.50 0.46 -23.50
N GLY A 628 -21.58 -0.31 -23.20
CA GLY A 628 -22.47 -0.89 -24.21
C GLY A 628 -23.96 -0.75 -23.90
#